data_196d6f17e69c4ec2e5e0e17ef2b9d894
#
_entry.id   196d6f17e69c4ec2e5e0e17ef2b9d894
#
_cell.length_a   1.000
_cell.length_b   1.000
_cell.length_c   1.000
_cell.angle_alpha   90.00
_cell.angle_beta   90.00
_cell.angle_gamma   90.00
#
_symmetry.space_group_name_H-M   'P 1'
#
loop_
_entity.id
_entity.type
_entity.pdbx_description
1 polymer ?
#
loop_
_entity_poly.entity_id
_entity_poly.type
_entity_poly.pdbx_seq_one_letter_code
_entity_poly.pdbx_strand_id
1 'polypeptide(L)'
;MTVALRLTALLLTMGGAASAQTTTGWRWDALPAGGPPEEHLFSREHPPGFLRRPGELTPDTWFHDGHLRTYALLNLGDVVRTAEISRGRGPVFMFGNARRPQLLDEVSGTFDHPKYPKREVALSVREMLGSVNCQAVIVVRNGKIVFEEYAGMDPGQRHHWMSVSKSTLNILLGKLVGEGKLDLTKRVDEYLPELKDRGYGSFTLQELCDMNADVNMDEKNYRDPQSSFWDFGRSIGWFGDDGKWPGGNRQYLATLARLPRPEGEDGQRVRYTSSNSQVLAWVVERVTGRSYVEVFEQEIWQRIGAVAPASVTVDKQGFPSVGGGFSSSLRDLARYGLIWARRGVAPDGTRIFPAAWMTENTSGKGPLLSDHHYHNQSYSKDGAIMHQGHSGQMLWVRPESGTIVATFGSTTTPEGGHPW
;
A
#
# COMPACT_ATOMS: atom_id res chain seq x y z
N MET A 1 -6.43 14.33 13.61
CA MET A 1 -6.70 14.30 12.14
C MET A 1 -5.37 14.34 11.44
N THR A 2 -5.02 13.30 10.74
CA THR A 2 -3.67 13.03 10.23
C THR A 2 -3.27 13.93 9.04
N VAL A 3 -1.97 14.13 8.84
CA VAL A 3 -1.40 14.94 7.74
C VAL A 3 -1.91 14.46 6.37
N ALA A 4 -1.97 13.14 6.16
CA ALA A 4 -2.48 12.56 4.93
C ALA A 4 -3.96 12.90 4.67
N LEU A 5 -4.81 12.90 5.69
CA LEU A 5 -6.22 13.27 5.58
C LEU A 5 -6.43 14.75 5.32
N ARG A 6 -5.62 15.61 5.96
CA ARG A 6 -5.67 17.05 5.72
C ARG A 6 -5.11 17.39 4.35
N LEU A 7 -4.05 16.71 3.89
CA LEU A 7 -3.57 16.79 2.51
C LEU A 7 -4.67 16.39 1.53
N THR A 8 -5.37 15.30 1.81
CA THR A 8 -6.47 14.81 0.99
C THR A 8 -7.65 15.78 0.99
N ALA A 9 -8.04 16.31 2.14
CA ALA A 9 -9.09 17.33 2.25
C ALA A 9 -8.69 18.62 1.50
N LEU A 10 -7.45 19.04 1.64
CA LEU A 10 -6.89 20.20 0.96
C LEU A 10 -6.86 20.01 -0.56
N LEU A 11 -6.41 18.84 -1.02
CA LEU A 11 -6.40 18.48 -2.45
C LEU A 11 -7.82 18.33 -3.03
N LEU A 12 -8.82 18.03 -2.21
CA LEU A 12 -10.24 18.03 -2.60
C LEU A 12 -10.78 19.45 -2.79
N THR A 13 -10.34 20.42 -1.98
CA THR A 13 -10.73 21.84 -2.13
C THR A 13 -10.13 22.47 -3.38
N MET A 14 -9.00 21.95 -3.89
CA MET A 14 -8.42 22.33 -5.17
C MET A 14 -9.33 22.04 -6.38
N GLY A 15 -10.41 21.29 -6.18
CA GLY A 15 -11.47 21.05 -7.17
C GLY A 15 -12.67 21.97 -7.06
N GLY A 16 -12.63 22.97 -6.18
CA GLY A 16 -13.74 23.86 -5.89
C GLY A 16 -14.06 24.82 -7.05
N ALA A 17 -15.36 25.01 -7.27
CA ALA A 17 -16.03 25.84 -8.28
C ALA A 17 -16.10 25.27 -9.72
N ALA A 18 -16.47 24.01 -9.85
CA ALA A 18 -17.30 23.62 -10.97
C ALA A 18 -18.69 23.31 -10.39
N SER A 19 -19.68 24.12 -10.79
CA SER A 19 -21.10 23.92 -10.49
C SER A 19 -21.49 22.46 -10.49
N ALA A 20 -22.39 22.08 -9.59
CA ALA A 20 -23.07 20.82 -9.58
C ALA A 20 -23.69 20.54 -10.96
N GLN A 21 -22.92 19.99 -11.87
CA GLN A 21 -23.42 19.32 -13.05
C GLN A 21 -23.62 17.87 -12.66
N THR A 22 -24.89 17.49 -12.67
CA THR A 22 -25.42 16.14 -12.62
C THR A 22 -24.46 15.13 -13.23
N THR A 23 -24.20 14.08 -12.48
CA THR A 23 -23.39 12.89 -12.79
C THR A 23 -23.80 12.21 -14.09
N THR A 24 -23.40 12.75 -15.21
CA THR A 24 -23.22 11.97 -16.43
C THR A 24 -21.85 11.34 -16.33
N GLY A 25 -21.82 10.01 -16.27
CA GLY A 25 -20.63 9.21 -16.00
C GLY A 25 -19.41 9.68 -16.79
N TRP A 26 -18.32 9.82 -16.08
CA TRP A 26 -17.03 10.13 -16.66
C TRP A 26 -16.66 9.05 -17.71
N ARG A 27 -16.34 9.48 -18.94
CA ARG A 27 -16.03 8.57 -20.05
C ARG A 27 -14.55 8.27 -20.09
N TRP A 28 -14.18 7.09 -19.65
CA TRP A 28 -12.82 6.56 -19.68
C TRP A 28 -12.34 6.19 -21.10
N ASP A 29 -13.24 6.06 -22.04
CA ASP A 29 -13.02 5.80 -23.46
C ASP A 29 -12.32 6.96 -24.21
N ALA A 30 -12.22 8.15 -23.57
CA ALA A 30 -11.54 9.32 -24.12
C ALA A 30 -10.07 9.45 -23.68
N LEU A 31 -9.49 8.46 -23.02
CA LEU A 31 -8.07 8.48 -22.72
C LEU A 31 -7.24 8.18 -23.98
N PRO A 32 -6.19 8.97 -24.28
CA PRO A 32 -5.37 8.72 -25.43
C PRO A 32 -4.70 7.35 -25.33
N ALA A 33 -4.88 6.51 -26.32
CA ALA A 33 -4.12 5.30 -26.48
C ALA A 33 -2.67 5.66 -26.84
N GLY A 34 -1.71 5.25 -25.98
CA GLY A 34 -0.29 5.22 -26.32
C GLY A 34 0.33 6.55 -26.75
N GLY A 35 0.76 7.35 -25.79
CA GLY A 35 1.75 8.41 -26.06
C GLY A 35 3.17 7.83 -26.23
N PRO A 36 4.16 8.61 -26.67
CA PRO A 36 5.55 8.17 -26.73
C PRO A 36 6.05 7.77 -25.34
N PRO A 37 7.02 6.83 -25.27
CA PRO A 37 7.61 6.41 -24.00
C PRO A 37 8.12 7.61 -23.20
N GLU A 38 7.96 7.53 -21.89
CA GLU A 38 8.41 8.60 -20.96
C GLU A 38 9.95 8.66 -20.83
N GLU A 39 10.69 8.45 -21.89
CA GLU A 39 12.16 8.33 -21.92
C GLU A 39 12.90 9.53 -21.33
N HIS A 40 12.33 10.73 -21.42
CA HIS A 40 12.95 11.95 -20.87
C HIS A 40 12.78 12.12 -19.35
N LEU A 41 12.08 11.21 -18.68
CA LEU A 41 11.88 11.27 -17.23
C LEU A 41 13.03 10.63 -16.45
N PHE A 42 13.91 9.91 -17.14
CA PHE A 42 15.00 9.14 -16.53
C PHE A 42 16.34 9.88 -16.51
N SER A 43 16.42 11.12 -16.98
CA SER A 43 17.67 11.85 -17.20
C SER A 43 18.04 12.90 -16.13
N ARG A 44 17.43 12.88 -14.96
CA ARG A 44 17.84 13.78 -13.86
C ARG A 44 19.05 13.20 -13.15
N GLU A 45 20.06 14.04 -12.92
CA GLU A 45 21.18 13.69 -12.03
C GLU A 45 20.66 13.39 -10.62
N HIS A 46 21.11 12.26 -10.08
CA HIS A 46 20.77 11.88 -8.70
C HIS A 46 21.35 12.89 -7.71
N PRO A 47 20.62 13.25 -6.66
CA PRO A 47 21.21 14.05 -5.58
C PRO A 47 22.48 13.37 -5.04
N PRO A 48 23.56 14.10 -4.79
CA PRO A 48 24.78 13.54 -4.23
C PRO A 48 24.47 12.84 -2.89
N GLY A 49 24.84 11.57 -2.74
CA GLY A 49 24.62 10.78 -1.53
C GLY A 49 23.55 9.68 -1.61
N PHE A 50 22.60 9.76 -2.56
CA PHE A 50 21.60 8.70 -2.77
C PHE A 50 22.14 7.46 -3.50
N LEU A 51 23.24 7.60 -4.21
CA LEU A 51 23.82 6.56 -5.06
C LEU A 51 24.78 5.61 -4.33
N ARG A 52 25.23 5.94 -3.12
CA ARG A 52 26.20 5.14 -2.41
C ARG A 52 25.55 4.36 -1.28
N ARG A 53 25.59 3.03 -1.40
CA ARG A 53 25.17 2.15 -0.32
C ARG A 53 25.94 2.47 0.96
N PRO A 54 25.26 2.78 2.09
CA PRO A 54 25.93 2.94 3.38
C PRO A 54 26.62 1.64 3.81
N GLY A 55 27.81 1.76 4.34
CA GLY A 55 28.62 0.58 4.73
C GLY A 55 28.02 -0.24 5.86
N GLU A 56 27.27 0.42 6.76
CA GLU A 56 26.58 -0.17 7.90
C GLU A 56 25.18 -0.75 7.55
N LEU A 57 24.75 -0.68 6.29
CA LEU A 57 23.47 -1.18 5.85
C LEU A 57 23.44 -2.71 5.82
N THR A 58 22.60 -3.28 6.66
CA THR A 58 22.37 -4.73 6.78
C THR A 58 20.87 -5.01 6.88
N PRO A 59 20.42 -6.27 6.73
CA PRO A 59 19.03 -6.62 7.02
C PRO A 59 18.55 -6.24 8.42
N ASP A 60 19.41 -6.17 9.41
CA ASP A 60 19.03 -5.83 10.79
C ASP A 60 19.06 -4.32 11.08
N THR A 61 19.67 -3.50 10.22
CA THR A 61 19.79 -2.05 10.47
C THR A 61 18.86 -1.19 9.59
N TRP A 62 18.45 -1.65 8.43
CA TRP A 62 17.75 -0.83 7.43
C TRP A 62 16.42 -0.25 7.92
N PHE A 63 15.71 -0.97 8.80
CA PHE A 63 14.35 -0.60 9.19
C PHE A 63 14.29 0.50 10.25
N HIS A 64 15.30 0.58 11.13
CA HIS A 64 15.26 1.45 12.32
C HIS A 64 15.99 2.77 12.15
N ASP A 65 17.08 2.77 11.40
CA ASP A 65 17.93 3.94 11.25
C ASP A 65 17.41 4.87 10.14
N GLY A 66 17.30 6.16 10.45
CA GLY A 66 16.66 7.13 9.57
C GLY A 66 17.34 7.25 8.19
N HIS A 67 18.66 7.38 8.12
CA HIS A 67 19.38 7.51 6.85
C HIS A 67 19.49 6.17 6.12
N LEU A 68 19.72 5.07 6.85
CA LEU A 68 19.75 3.72 6.30
C LEU A 68 18.40 3.34 5.70
N ARG A 69 17.32 3.64 6.41
CA ARG A 69 15.95 3.42 5.92
C ARG A 69 15.66 4.24 4.67
N THR A 70 16.06 5.51 4.61
CA THR A 70 15.87 6.34 3.43
C THR A 70 16.52 5.71 2.19
N TYR A 71 17.76 5.21 2.32
CA TYR A 71 18.42 4.49 1.24
C TYR A 71 17.70 3.18 0.90
N ALA A 72 17.39 2.38 1.91
CA ALA A 72 16.81 1.05 1.73
C ALA A 72 15.43 1.09 1.08
N LEU A 73 14.60 2.09 1.40
CA LEU A 73 13.28 2.27 0.77
C LEU A 73 13.36 2.47 -0.74
N LEU A 74 14.48 3.00 -1.24
CA LEU A 74 14.74 3.19 -2.67
C LEU A 74 15.48 2.00 -3.30
N ASN A 75 16.20 1.20 -2.50
CA ASN A 75 17.12 0.17 -2.96
C ASN A 75 16.96 -1.13 -2.17
N LEU A 76 15.73 -1.54 -1.89
CA LEU A 76 15.48 -2.66 -0.98
C LEU A 76 16.08 -3.98 -1.45
N GLY A 77 16.20 -4.18 -2.77
CA GLY A 77 16.86 -5.35 -3.36
C GLY A 77 18.36 -5.49 -3.01
N ASP A 78 19.01 -4.39 -2.59
CA ASP A 78 20.41 -4.43 -2.08
C ASP A 78 20.51 -4.97 -0.66
N VAL A 79 19.39 -5.06 0.03
CA VAL A 79 19.33 -5.40 1.46
C VAL A 79 18.74 -6.77 1.67
N VAL A 80 17.64 -7.09 0.99
CA VAL A 80 16.84 -8.31 1.18
C VAL A 80 16.49 -8.96 -0.16
N ARG A 81 16.13 -10.23 -0.13
CA ARG A 81 15.74 -10.95 -1.33
C ARG A 81 14.43 -10.41 -1.91
N THR A 82 14.41 -10.25 -3.23
CA THR A 82 13.23 -9.79 -3.96
C THR A 82 12.92 -10.71 -5.15
N ALA A 83 11.64 -10.79 -5.50
CA ALA A 83 11.18 -11.29 -6.80
C ALA A 83 10.78 -10.12 -7.68
N GLU A 84 11.10 -10.18 -8.96
CA GLU A 84 10.66 -9.22 -9.95
C GLU A 84 9.24 -9.55 -10.42
N ILE A 85 8.46 -8.51 -10.71
CA ILE A 85 7.09 -8.58 -11.23
C ILE A 85 7.12 -7.88 -12.59
N SER A 86 7.08 -8.67 -13.66
CA SER A 86 7.19 -8.17 -15.01
C SER A 86 6.00 -7.28 -15.40
N ARG A 87 6.27 -6.17 -16.05
CA ARG A 87 5.22 -5.32 -16.64
C ARG A 87 4.53 -5.93 -17.87
N GLY A 88 5.06 -7.05 -18.36
CA GLY A 88 4.61 -7.65 -19.61
C GLY A 88 5.01 -6.81 -20.85
N ARG A 89 4.36 -7.13 -21.98
CA ARG A 89 4.63 -6.48 -23.28
C ARG A 89 3.49 -5.55 -23.72
N GLY A 90 2.49 -5.36 -22.86
CA GLY A 90 1.36 -4.49 -23.16
C GLY A 90 1.76 -3.02 -23.33
N PRO A 91 0.87 -2.19 -23.93
CA PRO A 91 1.12 -0.76 -24.08
C PRO A 91 1.20 -0.08 -22.70
N VAL A 92 2.03 0.96 -22.63
CA VAL A 92 2.10 1.81 -21.45
C VAL A 92 0.85 2.70 -21.39
N PHE A 93 0.20 2.75 -20.24
CA PHE A 93 -0.87 3.71 -20.01
C PHE A 93 -0.29 5.11 -19.76
N MET A 94 -0.59 6.05 -20.66
CA MET A 94 -0.10 7.43 -20.57
C MET A 94 -1.12 8.32 -19.87
N PHE A 95 -0.71 8.97 -18.78
CA PHE A 95 -1.52 10.01 -18.16
C PHE A 95 -1.59 11.25 -19.06
N GLY A 96 -2.78 11.85 -19.17
CA GLY A 96 -2.92 13.17 -19.77
C GLY A 96 -2.23 14.27 -18.92
N ASN A 97 -2.06 15.45 -19.49
CA ASN A 97 -1.44 16.59 -18.82
C ASN A 97 -2.50 17.63 -18.42
N ALA A 98 -2.54 17.96 -17.12
CA ALA A 98 -3.33 19.06 -16.55
C ALA A 98 -2.52 19.75 -15.43
N ARG A 99 -1.20 19.81 -15.58
CA ARG A 99 -0.28 20.27 -14.54
C ARG A 99 -0.53 21.72 -14.13
N ARG A 100 -0.60 21.90 -12.81
CA ARG A 100 -0.71 23.18 -12.13
C ARG A 100 0.25 23.18 -10.93
N PRO A 101 1.56 23.23 -11.16
CA PRO A 101 2.57 23.09 -10.10
C PRO A 101 2.47 24.19 -9.05
N GLN A 102 1.95 25.39 -9.41
CA GLN A 102 1.72 26.50 -8.48
C GLN A 102 0.76 26.14 -7.32
N LEU A 103 -0.12 25.13 -7.51
CA LEU A 103 -1.04 24.72 -6.43
C LEU A 103 -0.31 24.22 -5.18
N LEU A 104 0.93 23.75 -5.30
CA LEU A 104 1.74 23.34 -4.15
C LEU A 104 2.03 24.51 -3.20
N ASP A 105 2.11 25.72 -3.72
CA ASP A 105 2.42 26.93 -2.98
C ASP A 105 1.17 27.77 -2.68
N GLU A 106 0.19 27.79 -3.60
CA GLU A 106 -1.04 28.57 -3.47
C GLU A 106 -2.05 27.97 -2.50
N VAL A 107 -2.02 26.62 -2.33
CA VAL A 107 -2.95 25.95 -1.42
C VAL A 107 -2.28 25.73 -0.07
N SER A 108 -2.95 26.21 0.98
CA SER A 108 -2.50 26.08 2.37
C SER A 108 -3.58 25.45 3.23
N GLY A 109 -3.18 24.90 4.35
CA GLY A 109 -4.07 24.34 5.36
C GLY A 109 -3.43 24.33 6.72
N THR A 110 -4.24 24.02 7.72
CA THR A 110 -3.78 23.91 9.11
C THR A 110 -3.44 22.44 9.40
N PHE A 111 -2.24 22.20 9.85
CA PHE A 111 -1.69 20.88 10.14
C PHE A 111 -1.20 20.79 11.58
N ASP A 112 -1.20 19.59 12.16
CA ASP A 112 -0.51 19.36 13.41
C ASP A 112 0.99 19.55 13.21
N HIS A 113 1.63 20.29 14.10
CA HIS A 113 3.05 20.58 13.98
C HIS A 113 3.87 19.28 14.07
N PRO A 114 4.78 18.97 13.13
CA PRO A 114 5.47 17.69 13.08
C PRO A 114 6.33 17.38 14.33
N LYS A 115 6.83 18.42 15.03
CA LYS A 115 7.66 18.27 16.23
C LYS A 115 6.92 18.54 17.55
N TYR A 116 5.75 19.19 17.49
CA TYR A 116 5.02 19.59 18.70
C TYR A 116 3.57 19.13 18.58
N PRO A 117 3.26 17.93 19.09
CA PRO A 117 1.89 17.41 19.09
C PRO A 117 0.91 18.39 19.72
N LYS A 118 -0.30 18.49 19.18
CA LYS A 118 -1.38 19.39 19.59
C LYS A 118 -1.14 20.88 19.27
N ARG A 119 -0.06 21.25 18.58
CA ARG A 119 0.14 22.58 18.04
C ARG A 119 -0.16 22.58 16.56
N GLU A 120 -1.13 23.36 16.15
CA GLU A 120 -1.46 23.54 14.73
C GLU A 120 -0.57 24.62 14.10
N VAL A 121 -0.23 24.40 12.82
CA VAL A 121 0.53 25.35 12.00
C VAL A 121 -0.10 25.44 10.63
N ALA A 122 -0.21 26.66 10.10
CA ALA A 122 -0.63 26.88 8.72
C ALA A 122 0.58 26.66 7.80
N LEU A 123 0.46 25.75 6.84
CA LEU A 123 1.49 25.44 5.87
C LEU A 123 0.89 25.38 4.46
N SER A 124 1.65 25.77 3.46
CA SER A 124 1.38 25.39 2.07
C SER A 124 1.54 23.88 1.91
N VAL A 125 0.99 23.31 0.82
CA VAL A 125 1.18 21.88 0.52
C VAL A 125 2.66 21.55 0.41
N ARG A 126 3.48 22.40 -0.24
CA ARG A 126 4.93 22.21 -0.37
C ARG A 126 5.64 22.15 0.97
N GLU A 127 5.36 23.12 1.85
CA GLU A 127 5.94 23.16 3.19
C GLU A 127 5.56 21.93 4.02
N MET A 128 4.30 21.52 3.94
CA MET A 128 3.81 20.29 4.61
C MET A 128 4.55 19.05 4.09
N LEU A 129 4.67 18.87 2.77
CA LEU A 129 5.39 17.74 2.18
C LEU A 129 6.86 17.72 2.62
N GLY A 130 7.51 18.89 2.67
CA GLY A 130 8.88 19.04 3.19
C GLY A 130 8.99 18.69 4.67
N SER A 131 8.01 19.09 5.48
CA SER A 131 8.02 18.85 6.94
C SER A 131 7.91 17.37 7.32
N VAL A 132 7.34 16.54 6.45
CA VAL A 132 7.15 15.09 6.66
C VAL A 132 8.11 14.24 5.83
N ASN A 133 9.17 14.85 5.28
CA ASN A 133 10.16 14.18 4.44
C ASN A 133 9.51 13.34 3.31
N CYS A 134 8.56 13.95 2.60
CA CYS A 134 7.95 13.38 1.42
C CYS A 134 8.98 13.38 0.27
N GLN A 135 9.35 12.20 -0.21
CA GLN A 135 10.33 12.06 -1.29
C GLN A 135 9.72 12.24 -2.67
N ALA A 136 8.46 11.87 -2.83
CA ALA A 136 7.73 12.08 -4.06
C ALA A 136 6.22 12.09 -3.83
N VAL A 137 5.51 12.90 -4.62
CA VAL A 137 4.05 13.00 -4.61
C VAL A 137 3.51 13.15 -6.02
N ILE A 138 2.39 12.49 -6.30
CA ILE A 138 1.64 12.65 -7.55
C ILE A 138 0.15 12.80 -7.24
N VAL A 139 -0.50 13.73 -7.93
CA VAL A 139 -1.96 13.86 -7.97
C VAL A 139 -2.43 13.70 -9.39
N VAL A 140 -3.30 12.71 -9.57
CA VAL A 140 -3.99 12.44 -10.83
C VAL A 140 -5.48 12.72 -10.65
N ARG A 141 -6.07 13.42 -11.60
CA ARG A 141 -7.53 13.61 -11.65
C ARG A 141 -8.03 13.27 -13.04
N ASN A 142 -9.00 12.36 -13.10
CA ASN A 142 -9.59 11.93 -14.37
C ASN A 142 -8.53 11.51 -15.41
N GLY A 143 -7.55 10.70 -14.97
CA GLY A 143 -6.48 10.21 -15.82
C GLY A 143 -5.46 11.26 -16.30
N LYS A 144 -5.47 12.47 -15.71
CA LYS A 144 -4.52 13.55 -16.03
C LYS A 144 -3.71 13.92 -14.80
N ILE A 145 -2.40 14.08 -14.94
CA ILE A 145 -1.53 14.56 -13.86
C ILE A 145 -1.84 16.02 -13.59
N VAL A 146 -2.27 16.34 -12.37
CA VAL A 146 -2.51 17.71 -11.89
C VAL A 146 -1.20 18.31 -11.41
N PHE A 147 -0.45 17.59 -10.61
CA PHE A 147 0.95 17.87 -10.30
C PHE A 147 1.70 16.62 -9.87
N GLU A 148 3.00 16.68 -9.93
CA GLU A 148 3.92 15.70 -9.38
C GLU A 148 5.21 16.40 -8.98
N GLU A 149 5.82 15.93 -7.92
CA GLU A 149 7.07 16.46 -7.37
C GLU A 149 7.95 15.31 -6.90
N TYR A 150 9.26 15.44 -7.12
CA TYR A 150 10.27 14.48 -6.71
C TYR A 150 11.36 15.24 -5.95
N ALA A 151 11.27 15.22 -4.62
CA ALA A 151 12.20 15.93 -3.75
C ALA A 151 13.39 15.07 -3.31
N GLY A 152 13.22 13.75 -3.25
CA GLY A 152 14.22 12.83 -2.72
C GLY A 152 14.39 11.53 -3.48
N MET A 153 13.85 11.43 -4.70
CA MET A 153 14.02 10.27 -5.58
C MET A 153 13.86 10.66 -7.04
N ASP A 154 14.32 9.82 -7.96
CA ASP A 154 14.07 10.00 -9.39
C ASP A 154 12.71 9.45 -9.83
N PRO A 155 12.07 10.01 -10.87
CA PRO A 155 10.77 9.55 -11.37
C PRO A 155 10.73 8.08 -11.78
N GLY A 156 11.84 7.53 -12.28
CA GLY A 156 11.95 6.12 -12.67
C GLY A 156 12.37 5.18 -11.55
N GLN A 157 12.79 5.71 -10.43
CA GLN A 157 13.28 4.91 -9.31
C GLN A 157 12.13 4.19 -8.62
N ARG A 158 12.35 2.93 -8.23
CA ARG A 158 11.41 2.19 -7.39
C ARG A 158 11.50 2.68 -5.94
N HIS A 159 10.38 2.74 -5.29
CA HIS A 159 10.28 2.99 -3.86
C HIS A 159 9.44 1.92 -3.19
N HIS A 160 9.80 1.57 -1.98
CA HIS A 160 9.10 0.58 -1.20
C HIS A 160 7.74 1.08 -0.71
N TRP A 161 6.70 0.25 -0.86
CA TRP A 161 5.32 0.62 -0.54
C TRP A 161 4.96 0.49 0.93
N MET A 162 5.75 -0.24 1.71
CA MET A 162 5.36 -0.62 3.05
C MET A 162 3.92 -1.19 3.05
N SER A 163 3.10 -0.87 4.04
CA SER A 163 1.75 -1.44 4.15
C SER A 163 0.77 -1.04 3.05
N VAL A 164 1.10 -0.10 2.14
CA VAL A 164 0.34 0.07 0.90
C VAL A 164 0.28 -1.25 0.10
N SER A 165 1.26 -2.13 0.28
CA SER A 165 1.31 -3.48 -0.30
C SER A 165 0.05 -4.33 -0.01
N LYS A 166 -0.61 -4.12 1.14
CA LYS A 166 -1.85 -4.82 1.51
C LYS A 166 -2.99 -4.55 0.52
N SER A 167 -2.91 -3.45 -0.22
CA SER A 167 -3.84 -3.12 -1.30
C SER A 167 -3.92 -4.21 -2.38
N THR A 168 -2.83 -4.96 -2.57
CA THR A 168 -2.80 -6.06 -3.54
C THR A 168 -3.77 -7.18 -3.17
N LEU A 169 -3.94 -7.41 -1.87
CA LEU A 169 -4.97 -8.33 -1.36
C LEU A 169 -6.38 -7.81 -1.61
N ASN A 170 -6.65 -6.54 -1.34
CA ASN A 170 -7.97 -5.99 -1.61
C ASN A 170 -8.44 -6.28 -3.04
N ILE A 171 -7.56 -6.09 -4.03
CA ILE A 171 -7.88 -6.36 -5.43
C ILE A 171 -8.08 -7.86 -5.70
N LEU A 172 -7.11 -8.71 -5.27
CA LEU A 172 -7.16 -10.13 -5.59
C LEU A 172 -8.28 -10.85 -4.86
N LEU A 173 -8.57 -10.48 -3.60
CA LEU A 173 -9.73 -11.02 -2.88
C LEU A 173 -11.03 -10.63 -3.57
N GLY A 174 -11.18 -9.35 -3.97
CA GLY A 174 -12.35 -8.90 -4.72
C GLY A 174 -12.54 -9.62 -6.05
N LYS A 175 -11.44 -9.94 -6.74
CA LYS A 175 -11.47 -10.77 -7.95
C LYS A 175 -11.97 -12.18 -7.64
N LEU A 176 -11.36 -12.86 -6.67
CA LEU A 176 -11.69 -14.26 -6.35
C LEU A 176 -13.10 -14.42 -5.77
N VAL A 177 -13.56 -13.46 -4.96
CA VAL A 177 -14.95 -13.41 -4.49
C VAL A 177 -15.90 -13.19 -5.65
N GLY A 178 -15.59 -12.25 -6.55
CA GLY A 178 -16.39 -11.98 -7.73
C GLY A 178 -16.49 -13.16 -8.72
N GLU A 179 -15.47 -14.02 -8.73
CA GLU A 179 -15.44 -15.25 -9.52
C GLU A 179 -16.10 -16.45 -8.79
N GLY A 180 -16.59 -16.26 -7.57
CA GLY A 180 -17.16 -17.34 -6.74
C GLY A 180 -16.13 -18.39 -6.28
N LYS A 181 -14.83 -18.09 -6.38
CA LYS A 181 -13.72 -18.97 -5.98
C LYS A 181 -13.36 -18.85 -4.50
N LEU A 182 -13.75 -17.76 -3.86
CA LEU A 182 -13.44 -17.45 -2.47
C LEU A 182 -14.69 -16.96 -1.74
N ASP A 183 -14.91 -17.52 -0.55
CA ASP A 183 -15.97 -17.12 0.37
C ASP A 183 -15.34 -16.62 1.66
N LEU A 184 -15.45 -15.31 1.92
CA LEU A 184 -14.84 -14.67 3.08
C LEU A 184 -15.49 -15.06 4.41
N THR A 185 -16.70 -15.66 4.40
CA THR A 185 -17.39 -16.16 5.59
C THR A 185 -16.83 -17.48 6.09
N LYS A 186 -16.08 -18.18 5.25
CA LYS A 186 -15.45 -19.44 5.60
C LYS A 186 -14.21 -19.25 6.47
N ARG A 187 -13.91 -20.30 7.22
CA ARG A 187 -12.76 -20.31 8.12
C ARG A 187 -11.45 -20.54 7.35
N VAL A 188 -10.36 -20.06 7.93
CA VAL A 188 -9.02 -20.24 7.38
C VAL A 188 -8.68 -21.71 7.18
N ASP A 189 -9.01 -22.59 8.15
CA ASP A 189 -8.68 -24.02 8.09
C ASP A 189 -9.47 -24.82 7.01
N GLU A 190 -10.54 -24.24 6.47
CA GLU A 190 -11.22 -24.81 5.31
C GLU A 190 -10.41 -24.64 4.01
N TYR A 191 -9.59 -23.60 3.93
CA TYR A 191 -8.68 -23.36 2.80
C TYR A 191 -7.26 -23.84 3.07
N LEU A 192 -6.80 -23.73 4.32
CA LEU A 192 -5.46 -24.08 4.78
C LEU A 192 -5.54 -25.13 5.91
N PRO A 193 -5.75 -26.42 5.57
CA PRO A 193 -5.83 -27.49 6.57
C PRO A 193 -4.60 -27.57 7.48
N GLU A 194 -3.46 -27.05 7.02
CA GLU A 194 -2.21 -26.98 7.80
C GLU A 194 -2.34 -26.09 9.04
N LEU A 195 -3.32 -25.19 9.04
CA LEU A 195 -3.62 -24.29 10.18
C LEU A 195 -4.77 -24.82 11.05
N LYS A 196 -5.29 -26.00 10.77
CA LYS A 196 -6.26 -26.65 11.64
C LYS A 196 -5.68 -26.81 13.04
N ASP A 197 -6.49 -26.48 14.04
CA ASP A 197 -6.10 -26.48 15.46
C ASP A 197 -4.91 -25.54 15.80
N ARG A 198 -4.60 -24.59 14.91
CA ARG A 198 -3.64 -23.50 15.09
C ARG A 198 -4.38 -22.18 15.32
N GLY A 199 -3.64 -21.16 15.79
CA GLY A 199 -4.25 -19.88 16.15
C GLY A 199 -5.08 -19.22 15.05
N TYR A 200 -4.65 -19.33 13.80
CA TYR A 200 -5.38 -18.77 12.66
C TYR A 200 -6.55 -19.63 12.18
N GLY A 201 -6.51 -20.94 12.33
CA GLY A 201 -7.45 -21.86 11.70
C GLY A 201 -8.91 -21.56 11.97
N SER A 202 -9.24 -21.12 13.18
CA SER A 202 -10.62 -20.86 13.61
C SER A 202 -11.20 -19.51 13.21
N PHE A 203 -10.41 -18.59 12.70
CA PHE A 203 -10.91 -17.30 12.22
C PHE A 203 -11.52 -17.44 10.82
N THR A 204 -12.53 -16.63 10.51
CA THR A 204 -13.03 -16.45 9.14
C THR A 204 -12.05 -15.62 8.32
N LEU A 205 -12.09 -15.75 7.00
CA LEU A 205 -11.27 -14.91 6.13
C LEU A 205 -11.66 -13.42 6.28
N GLN A 206 -12.95 -13.11 6.53
CA GLN A 206 -13.39 -11.74 6.74
C GLN A 206 -12.74 -11.12 8.00
N GLU A 207 -12.60 -11.88 9.08
CA GLU A 207 -11.91 -11.39 10.29
C GLU A 207 -10.45 -11.02 10.00
N LEU A 208 -9.76 -11.78 9.14
CA LEU A 208 -8.42 -11.43 8.69
C LEU A 208 -8.42 -10.19 7.79
N CYS A 209 -9.40 -10.10 6.88
CA CYS A 209 -9.55 -8.97 5.97
C CYS A 209 -9.76 -7.65 6.72
N ASP A 210 -10.48 -7.70 7.83
CA ASP A 210 -10.85 -6.54 8.66
C ASP A 210 -9.88 -6.28 9.82
N MET A 211 -8.74 -6.98 9.83
CA MET A 211 -7.75 -6.90 10.94
C MET A 211 -8.36 -7.19 12.32
N ASN A 212 -9.27 -8.14 12.36
CA ASN A 212 -10.00 -8.54 13.57
C ASN A 212 -9.63 -9.95 14.05
N ALA A 213 -8.51 -10.49 13.60
CA ALA A 213 -7.97 -11.77 14.07
C ALA A 213 -6.90 -11.52 15.14
N ASP A 214 -7.21 -11.86 16.38
CA ASP A 214 -6.31 -11.68 17.51
C ASP A 214 -5.35 -12.87 17.67
N VAL A 215 -4.09 -12.65 17.32
CA VAL A 215 -2.99 -13.60 17.51
C VAL A 215 -1.83 -12.97 18.30
N ASN A 216 -0.96 -13.80 18.85
CA ASN A 216 0.16 -13.37 19.69
C ASN A 216 1.35 -12.77 18.92
N MET A 217 1.06 -11.99 17.87
CA MET A 217 2.03 -11.17 17.15
C MET A 217 1.76 -9.70 17.47
N ASP A 218 2.79 -9.00 17.98
CA ASP A 218 2.69 -7.58 18.33
C ASP A 218 3.46 -6.73 17.31
N GLU A 219 2.73 -6.05 16.43
CA GLU A 219 3.31 -5.20 15.39
C GLU A 219 3.86 -3.87 15.94
N LYS A 220 3.48 -3.49 17.16
CA LYS A 220 3.89 -2.20 17.75
C LYS A 220 5.29 -2.23 18.35
N ASN A 221 5.76 -3.40 18.78
CA ASN A 221 7.03 -3.55 19.48
C ASN A 221 8.20 -3.81 18.52
N TYR A 222 8.29 -3.02 17.44
CA TYR A 222 9.31 -3.20 16.40
C TYR A 222 10.71 -2.74 16.80
N ARG A 223 10.87 -2.03 17.92
CA ARG A 223 12.19 -1.60 18.44
C ARG A 223 12.91 -2.65 19.26
N ASP A 224 12.20 -3.64 19.77
CA ASP A 224 12.77 -4.72 20.56
C ASP A 224 13.14 -5.92 19.67
N PRO A 225 14.43 -6.21 19.46
CA PRO A 225 14.86 -7.35 18.64
C PRO A 225 14.40 -8.72 19.14
N GLN A 226 13.91 -8.81 20.38
CA GLN A 226 13.36 -10.03 20.98
C GLN A 226 11.82 -10.13 20.79
N SER A 227 11.20 -9.13 20.21
CA SER A 227 9.75 -9.11 20.02
C SER A 227 9.28 -10.05 18.93
N SER A 228 7.99 -10.41 18.96
CA SER A 228 7.34 -11.18 17.91
C SER A 228 7.32 -10.47 16.54
N PHE A 229 7.48 -9.15 16.51
CA PHE A 229 7.66 -8.40 15.27
C PHE A 229 8.98 -8.77 14.57
N TRP A 230 10.06 -8.92 15.33
CA TRP A 230 11.35 -9.31 14.76
C TRP A 230 11.34 -10.76 14.27
N ASP A 231 10.71 -11.67 15.00
CA ASP A 231 10.49 -13.04 14.54
C ASP A 231 9.68 -13.06 13.23
N PHE A 232 8.62 -12.24 13.14
CA PHE A 232 7.88 -12.07 11.91
C PHE A 232 8.78 -11.52 10.79
N GLY A 233 9.54 -10.46 11.05
CA GLY A 233 10.45 -9.82 10.09
C GLY A 233 11.51 -10.79 9.55
N ARG A 234 12.11 -11.64 10.43
CA ARG A 234 13.03 -12.71 10.02
C ARG A 234 12.32 -13.75 9.14
N SER A 235 11.11 -14.15 9.52
CA SER A 235 10.35 -15.17 8.80
C SER A 235 9.96 -14.74 7.38
N ILE A 236 9.72 -13.44 7.13
CA ILE A 236 9.41 -12.86 5.82
C ILE A 236 10.67 -12.42 5.04
N GLY A 237 11.86 -12.59 5.61
CA GLY A 237 13.14 -12.24 4.97
C GLY A 237 13.52 -10.76 5.03
N TRP A 238 12.93 -9.96 5.92
CA TRP A 238 13.25 -8.54 6.10
C TRP A 238 14.44 -8.31 7.02
N PHE A 239 14.62 -9.19 8.01
CA PHE A 239 15.72 -9.14 8.96
C PHE A 239 16.66 -10.33 8.79
N GLY A 240 17.84 -10.27 9.39
CA GLY A 240 18.86 -11.32 9.31
C GLY A 240 18.31 -12.70 9.72
N ASP A 241 18.70 -13.71 8.99
CA ASP A 241 18.29 -15.09 9.26
C ASP A 241 19.07 -15.66 10.46
N ASP A 242 18.39 -15.94 11.55
CA ASP A 242 18.92 -16.58 12.75
C ASP A 242 18.74 -18.11 12.75
N GLY A 243 18.24 -18.68 11.65
CA GLY A 243 17.97 -20.12 11.49
C GLY A 243 16.71 -20.62 12.16
N LYS A 244 15.96 -19.79 12.88
CA LYS A 244 14.73 -20.17 13.61
C LYS A 244 13.58 -20.60 12.68
N TRP A 245 13.53 -20.02 11.49
CA TRP A 245 12.41 -20.21 10.55
C TRP A 245 12.85 -20.86 9.23
N PRO A 246 13.36 -22.13 9.23
CA PRO A 246 13.80 -22.79 8.01
C PRO A 246 12.71 -22.97 6.95
N GLY A 247 11.45 -23.10 7.35
CA GLY A 247 10.28 -23.14 6.46
C GLY A 247 9.72 -21.77 6.07
N GLY A 248 10.42 -20.67 6.42
CA GLY A 248 10.01 -19.31 6.11
C GLY A 248 8.75 -18.86 6.85
N ASN A 249 8.03 -17.93 6.24
CA ASN A 249 6.90 -17.27 6.88
C ASN A 249 5.73 -18.22 7.17
N ARG A 250 5.43 -19.20 6.29
CA ARG A 250 4.35 -20.17 6.54
C ARG A 250 4.57 -20.97 7.81
N GLN A 251 5.84 -21.35 8.09
CA GLN A 251 6.19 -22.02 9.34
C GLN A 251 5.91 -21.10 10.55
N TYR A 252 6.33 -19.84 10.48
CA TYR A 252 6.06 -18.87 11.54
C TYR A 252 4.55 -18.71 11.80
N LEU A 253 3.76 -18.51 10.74
CA LEU A 253 2.30 -18.35 10.85
C LEU A 253 1.62 -19.55 11.56
N ALA A 254 2.12 -20.75 11.35
CA ALA A 254 1.62 -21.96 12.00
C ALA A 254 1.96 -22.05 13.50
N THR A 255 2.90 -21.21 14.00
CA THR A 255 3.24 -21.18 15.43
C THR A 255 2.44 -20.14 16.22
N LEU A 256 1.77 -19.21 15.54
CA LEU A 256 1.01 -18.17 16.20
C LEU A 256 -0.22 -18.76 16.93
N ALA A 257 -0.42 -18.32 18.16
CA ALA A 257 -1.56 -18.71 18.97
C ALA A 257 -2.65 -17.65 18.91
N ARG A 258 -3.91 -18.09 18.92
CA ARG A 258 -5.06 -17.22 19.10
C ARG A 258 -5.03 -16.63 20.51
N LEU A 259 -5.27 -15.33 20.60
CA LEU A 259 -5.45 -14.66 21.89
C LEU A 259 -6.93 -14.66 22.28
N PRO A 260 -7.24 -14.73 23.58
CA PRO A 260 -8.60 -14.55 24.05
C PRO A 260 -9.07 -13.13 23.73
N ARG A 261 -10.31 -13.00 23.30
CA ARG A 261 -10.97 -11.70 23.15
C ARG A 261 -11.56 -11.27 24.49
N PRO A 262 -11.46 -9.99 24.86
CA PRO A 262 -12.21 -9.46 25.99
C PRO A 262 -13.72 -9.65 25.75
N GLU A 263 -14.46 -9.91 26.82
CA GLU A 263 -15.91 -10.07 26.76
C GLU A 263 -16.58 -8.79 26.24
N GLY A 264 -17.47 -8.90 25.26
CA GLY A 264 -18.17 -7.76 24.63
C GLY A 264 -17.44 -7.04 23.50
N GLU A 265 -16.23 -7.47 23.12
CA GLU A 265 -15.46 -6.87 21.99
C GLU A 265 -15.61 -7.63 20.66
N ASP A 266 -16.66 -8.40 20.48
CA ASP A 266 -16.85 -9.21 19.26
C ASP A 266 -16.98 -8.35 17.99
N GLY A 267 -15.99 -8.44 17.11
CA GLY A 267 -16.04 -7.90 15.75
C GLY A 267 -15.90 -6.39 15.62
N GLN A 268 -15.73 -5.63 16.70
CA GLN A 268 -15.70 -4.15 16.67
C GLN A 268 -14.29 -3.55 16.77
N ARG A 269 -13.26 -4.37 16.97
CA ARG A 269 -11.90 -3.89 17.22
C ARG A 269 -10.96 -4.23 16.07
N VAL A 270 -10.25 -3.23 15.58
CA VAL A 270 -9.08 -3.45 14.71
C VAL A 270 -7.86 -3.74 15.58
N ARG A 271 -7.27 -4.91 15.40
CA ARG A 271 -5.92 -5.22 15.81
C ARG A 271 -5.05 -5.38 14.57
N TYR A 272 -4.47 -4.28 14.18
CA TYR A 272 -3.65 -4.25 12.97
C TYR A 272 -2.45 -5.19 13.10
N THR A 273 -2.39 -6.21 12.24
CA THR A 273 -1.37 -7.26 12.30
C THR A 273 -1.05 -7.76 10.88
N SER A 274 0.17 -7.52 10.41
CA SER A 274 0.58 -7.86 9.03
C SER A 274 0.59 -9.36 8.76
N SER A 275 0.68 -10.20 9.80
CA SER A 275 0.55 -11.65 9.64
C SER A 275 -0.83 -12.10 9.12
N ASN A 276 -1.92 -11.32 9.37
CA ASN A 276 -3.23 -11.57 8.76
C ASN A 276 -3.15 -11.53 7.24
N SER A 277 -2.44 -10.52 6.71
CA SER A 277 -2.24 -10.37 5.26
C SER A 277 -1.44 -11.52 4.66
N GLN A 278 -0.47 -12.05 5.41
CA GLN A 278 0.33 -13.20 4.96
C GLN A 278 -0.50 -14.49 4.87
N VAL A 279 -1.41 -14.71 5.83
CA VAL A 279 -2.34 -15.85 5.76
C VAL A 279 -3.28 -15.70 4.57
N LEU A 280 -3.83 -14.52 4.32
CA LEU A 280 -4.67 -14.25 3.14
C LEU A 280 -3.91 -14.47 1.83
N ALA A 281 -2.62 -14.10 1.77
CA ALA A 281 -1.78 -14.38 0.60
C ALA A 281 -1.61 -15.88 0.37
N TRP A 282 -1.43 -16.66 1.44
CA TRP A 282 -1.36 -18.13 1.36
C TRP A 282 -2.69 -18.73 0.87
N VAL A 283 -3.83 -18.19 1.33
CA VAL A 283 -5.15 -18.59 0.81
C VAL A 283 -5.28 -18.29 -0.69
N VAL A 284 -4.82 -17.12 -1.15
CA VAL A 284 -4.82 -16.77 -2.59
C VAL A 284 -4.03 -17.81 -3.39
N GLU A 285 -2.84 -18.20 -2.96
CA GLU A 285 -2.05 -19.23 -3.63
C GLU A 285 -2.77 -20.59 -3.63
N ARG A 286 -3.40 -20.97 -2.52
CA ARG A 286 -4.16 -22.22 -2.41
C ARG A 286 -5.33 -22.27 -3.39
N VAL A 287 -6.10 -21.19 -3.46
CA VAL A 287 -7.29 -21.11 -4.31
C VAL A 287 -6.94 -21.03 -5.79
N THR A 288 -5.82 -20.39 -6.12
CA THR A 288 -5.40 -20.23 -7.52
C THR A 288 -4.50 -21.34 -8.04
N GLY A 289 -3.85 -22.09 -7.16
CA GLY A 289 -2.82 -23.09 -7.51
C GLY A 289 -1.53 -22.47 -8.08
N ARG A 290 -1.34 -21.17 -7.93
CA ARG A 290 -0.22 -20.39 -8.47
C ARG A 290 0.44 -19.60 -7.36
N SER A 291 1.73 -19.23 -7.51
CA SER A 291 2.37 -18.32 -6.58
C SER A 291 1.66 -16.95 -6.58
N TYR A 292 1.64 -16.28 -5.43
CA TYR A 292 1.04 -14.95 -5.32
C TYR A 292 1.70 -13.94 -6.28
N VAL A 293 3.00 -14.05 -6.48
CA VAL A 293 3.76 -13.19 -7.41
C VAL A 293 3.22 -13.35 -8.83
N GLU A 294 3.05 -14.59 -9.30
CA GLU A 294 2.49 -14.88 -10.65
C GLU A 294 1.05 -14.40 -10.79
N VAL A 295 0.23 -14.58 -9.74
CA VAL A 295 -1.17 -14.13 -9.76
C VAL A 295 -1.19 -12.60 -9.86
N PHE A 296 -0.44 -11.89 -9.02
CA PHE A 296 -0.40 -10.43 -9.05
C PHE A 296 0.18 -9.90 -10.36
N GLU A 297 1.25 -10.51 -10.87
CA GLU A 297 1.86 -10.15 -12.14
C GLU A 297 0.86 -10.20 -13.29
N GLN A 298 0.24 -11.37 -13.50
CA GLN A 298 -0.58 -11.63 -14.69
C GLN A 298 -1.97 -11.02 -14.60
N GLU A 299 -2.57 -11.01 -13.41
CA GLU A 299 -3.94 -10.51 -13.22
C GLU A 299 -4.00 -9.01 -12.97
N ILE A 300 -2.90 -8.39 -12.49
CA ILE A 300 -2.91 -6.99 -12.08
C ILE A 300 -1.81 -6.18 -12.78
N TRP A 301 -0.53 -6.49 -12.54
CA TRP A 301 0.57 -5.60 -12.94
C TRP A 301 0.69 -5.45 -14.45
N GLN A 302 0.54 -6.53 -15.19
CA GLN A 302 0.56 -6.52 -16.66
C GLN A 302 -0.64 -5.80 -17.29
N ARG A 303 -1.68 -5.47 -16.52
CA ARG A 303 -2.91 -4.84 -17.00
C ARG A 303 -3.00 -3.34 -16.70
N ILE A 304 -2.12 -2.82 -15.85
CA ILE A 304 -2.15 -1.40 -15.49
C ILE A 304 -1.42 -0.50 -16.50
N GLY A 305 -0.72 -1.08 -17.48
CA GLY A 305 0.12 -0.32 -18.40
C GLY A 305 1.31 0.33 -17.73
N ALA A 306 1.97 -0.38 -16.81
CA ALA A 306 3.15 0.09 -16.10
C ALA A 306 4.30 0.39 -17.07
N VAL A 307 5.15 1.37 -16.72
CA VAL A 307 6.39 1.69 -17.46
C VAL A 307 7.50 0.69 -17.11
N ALA A 308 7.57 0.30 -15.85
CA ALA A 308 8.66 -0.51 -15.33
C ALA A 308 8.15 -1.77 -14.60
N PRO A 309 9.00 -2.80 -14.44
CA PRO A 309 8.73 -3.90 -13.53
C PRO A 309 8.58 -3.39 -12.09
N ALA A 310 7.69 -4.01 -11.32
CA ALA A 310 7.67 -3.90 -9.86
C ALA A 310 8.56 -4.97 -9.22
N SER A 311 8.70 -4.93 -7.91
CA SER A 311 9.34 -6.01 -7.15
C SER A 311 8.60 -6.25 -5.84
N VAL A 312 8.79 -7.41 -5.26
CA VAL A 312 8.30 -7.74 -3.92
C VAL A 312 9.36 -8.49 -3.14
N THR A 313 9.51 -8.20 -1.86
CA THR A 313 10.41 -8.96 -0.99
C THR A 313 9.85 -10.36 -0.76
N VAL A 314 10.74 -11.35 -0.70
CA VAL A 314 10.37 -12.76 -0.52
C VAL A 314 11.19 -13.39 0.60
N ASP A 315 10.58 -14.34 1.30
CA ASP A 315 11.29 -15.16 2.26
C ASP A 315 12.23 -16.16 1.58
N LYS A 316 12.91 -16.99 2.36
CA LYS A 316 13.84 -18.00 1.83
C LYS A 316 13.17 -19.12 1.03
N GLN A 317 11.85 -19.28 1.13
CA GLN A 317 11.05 -20.21 0.35
C GLN A 317 10.44 -19.58 -0.91
N GLY A 318 10.67 -18.26 -1.14
CA GLY A 318 10.10 -17.50 -2.23
C GLY A 318 8.68 -17.00 -1.98
N PHE A 319 8.14 -17.13 -0.75
CA PHE A 319 6.84 -16.61 -0.41
C PHE A 319 6.90 -15.08 -0.20
N PRO A 320 6.04 -14.30 -0.87
CA PRO A 320 6.16 -12.84 -0.85
C PRO A 320 5.67 -12.22 0.45
N SER A 321 6.31 -11.11 0.85
CA SER A 321 5.85 -10.28 1.96
C SER A 321 4.71 -9.36 1.52
N VAL A 322 3.50 -9.89 1.45
CA VAL A 322 2.32 -9.15 0.95
C VAL A 322 1.88 -8.07 1.92
N GLY A 323 2.15 -8.24 3.21
CA GLY A 323 1.87 -7.23 4.23
C GLY A 323 2.64 -5.92 4.06
N GLY A 324 3.76 -5.92 3.29
CA GLY A 324 4.61 -4.74 3.22
C GLY A 324 5.65 -4.69 2.10
N GLY A 325 5.86 -5.75 1.31
CA GLY A 325 7.08 -5.98 0.54
C GLY A 325 7.15 -5.41 -0.88
N PHE A 326 6.09 -4.81 -1.42
CA PHE A 326 6.07 -4.34 -2.82
C PHE A 326 6.86 -3.04 -3.01
N SER A 327 7.37 -2.85 -4.23
CA SER A 327 8.07 -1.62 -4.67
C SER A 327 7.77 -1.32 -6.14
N SER A 328 7.56 -0.05 -6.47
CA SER A 328 7.41 0.43 -7.85
C SER A 328 7.78 1.90 -7.99
N SER A 329 7.76 2.44 -9.21
CA SER A 329 7.80 3.89 -9.43
C SER A 329 6.51 4.55 -8.91
N LEU A 330 6.59 5.85 -8.60
CA LEU A 330 5.42 6.62 -8.13
C LEU A 330 4.30 6.66 -9.18
N ARG A 331 4.65 6.86 -10.44
CA ARG A 331 3.66 6.87 -11.53
C ARG A 331 3.01 5.52 -11.74
N ASP A 332 3.75 4.43 -11.55
CA ASP A 332 3.17 3.09 -11.66
C ASP A 332 2.26 2.76 -10.46
N LEU A 333 2.56 3.27 -9.26
CA LEU A 333 1.63 3.24 -8.14
C LEU A 333 0.34 4.02 -8.45
N ALA A 334 0.45 5.18 -9.10
CA ALA A 334 -0.73 5.92 -9.54
C ALA A 334 -1.52 5.18 -10.65
N ARG A 335 -0.85 4.51 -11.61
CA ARG A 335 -1.51 3.64 -12.61
C ARG A 335 -2.26 2.49 -11.94
N TYR A 336 -1.64 1.89 -10.95
CA TYR A 336 -2.26 0.86 -10.14
C TYR A 336 -3.52 1.39 -9.43
N GLY A 337 -3.49 2.62 -8.93
CA GLY A 337 -4.62 3.33 -8.33
C GLY A 337 -5.82 3.50 -9.28
N LEU A 338 -5.61 3.47 -10.60
CA LEU A 338 -6.70 3.56 -11.58
C LEU A 338 -7.70 2.42 -11.47
N ILE A 339 -7.31 1.25 -10.97
CA ILE A 339 -8.22 0.11 -10.79
C ILE A 339 -9.38 0.50 -9.87
N TRP A 340 -9.10 1.16 -8.74
CA TRP A 340 -10.15 1.63 -7.82
C TRP A 340 -10.89 2.85 -8.38
N ALA A 341 -10.16 3.81 -8.98
CA ALA A 341 -10.78 4.98 -9.59
C ALA A 341 -11.80 4.59 -10.68
N ARG A 342 -11.54 3.46 -11.37
CA ARG A 342 -12.41 2.88 -12.40
C ARG A 342 -13.31 1.74 -11.89
N ARG A 343 -13.50 1.66 -10.58
CA ARG A 343 -14.38 0.70 -9.93
C ARG A 343 -14.13 -0.75 -10.37
N GLY A 344 -12.87 -1.16 -10.38
CA GLY A 344 -12.44 -2.52 -10.70
C GLY A 344 -12.08 -2.78 -12.16
N VAL A 345 -11.95 -1.75 -12.98
CA VAL A 345 -11.51 -1.89 -14.38
C VAL A 345 -10.07 -1.41 -14.52
N ALA A 346 -9.19 -2.27 -14.95
CA ALA A 346 -7.79 -1.93 -15.23
C ALA A 346 -7.66 -1.01 -16.44
N PRO A 347 -6.52 -0.30 -16.59
CA PRO A 347 -6.23 0.54 -17.74
C PRO A 347 -6.38 -0.13 -19.11
N ASP A 348 -6.07 -1.42 -19.25
CA ASP A 348 -6.26 -2.20 -20.47
C ASP A 348 -7.72 -2.54 -20.81
N GLY A 349 -8.67 -2.14 -19.93
CA GLY A 349 -10.09 -2.44 -20.07
C GLY A 349 -10.56 -3.72 -19.37
N THR A 350 -9.65 -4.51 -18.83
CA THR A 350 -10.00 -5.75 -18.12
C THR A 350 -10.73 -5.44 -16.82
N ARG A 351 -11.87 -6.09 -16.58
CA ARG A 351 -12.53 -6.06 -15.27
C ARG A 351 -11.83 -7.02 -14.32
N ILE A 352 -11.23 -6.47 -13.28
CA ILE A 352 -10.50 -7.25 -12.26
C ILE A 352 -11.46 -7.73 -11.17
N PHE A 353 -12.30 -6.83 -10.64
CA PHE A 353 -13.30 -7.17 -9.63
C PHE A 353 -14.65 -6.49 -9.92
N PRO A 354 -15.76 -7.01 -9.39
CA PRO A 354 -17.10 -6.42 -9.58
C PRO A 354 -17.19 -5.01 -8.99
N ALA A 355 -17.96 -4.12 -9.64
CA ALA A 355 -18.19 -2.77 -9.11
C ALA A 355 -18.80 -2.77 -7.69
N ALA A 356 -19.59 -3.79 -7.36
CA ALA A 356 -20.15 -4.00 -6.01
C ALA A 356 -19.08 -4.10 -4.93
N TRP A 357 -17.93 -4.73 -5.23
CA TRP A 357 -16.78 -4.80 -4.31
C TRP A 357 -16.28 -3.40 -3.94
N MET A 358 -16.17 -2.49 -4.93
CA MET A 358 -15.78 -1.12 -4.66
C MET A 358 -16.83 -0.38 -3.81
N THR A 359 -18.11 -0.56 -4.10
CA THR A 359 -19.20 0.02 -3.31
C THR A 359 -19.14 -0.47 -1.86
N GLU A 360 -18.89 -1.75 -1.65
CA GLU A 360 -18.74 -2.33 -0.32
C GLU A 360 -17.53 -1.72 0.43
N ASN A 361 -16.37 -1.64 -0.20
CA ASN A 361 -15.16 -1.07 0.41
C ASN A 361 -15.29 0.41 0.78
N THR A 362 -16.19 1.16 0.16
CA THR A 362 -16.41 2.60 0.44
C THR A 362 -17.68 2.89 1.22
N SER A 363 -18.42 1.85 1.65
CA SER A 363 -19.70 2.00 2.35
C SER A 363 -19.61 2.34 3.84
N GLY A 364 -18.42 2.42 4.40
CA GLY A 364 -18.21 2.57 5.84
C GLY A 364 -18.44 1.27 6.64
N LYS A 365 -18.35 0.12 5.98
CA LYS A 365 -18.33 -1.18 6.66
C LYS A 365 -16.98 -1.42 7.34
N GLY A 366 -16.99 -2.40 8.26
CA GLY A 366 -15.83 -2.80 9.03
C GLY A 366 -15.61 -1.95 10.29
N PRO A 367 -14.75 -2.41 11.18
CA PRO A 367 -14.47 -1.72 12.45
C PRO A 367 -13.76 -0.38 12.22
N LEU A 368 -13.93 0.53 13.19
CA LEU A 368 -13.24 1.82 13.18
C LEU A 368 -11.80 1.68 13.67
N LEU A 369 -10.86 2.21 12.90
CA LEU A 369 -9.50 2.47 13.31
C LEU A 369 -9.24 3.98 13.23
N SER A 370 -9.20 4.64 14.39
CA SER A 370 -9.23 6.10 14.48
C SER A 370 -10.56 6.65 13.91
N ASP A 371 -10.52 7.38 12.80
CA ASP A 371 -11.67 8.00 12.14
C ASP A 371 -11.97 7.41 10.75
N HIS A 372 -11.40 6.22 10.46
CA HIS A 372 -11.61 5.47 9.23
C HIS A 372 -12.20 4.09 9.53
N HIS A 373 -13.03 3.60 8.63
CA HIS A 373 -13.37 2.19 8.63
C HIS A 373 -12.23 1.38 8.01
N TYR A 374 -11.93 0.21 8.59
CA TYR A 374 -10.98 -0.73 8.02
C TYR A 374 -11.73 -1.98 7.53
N HIS A 375 -11.74 -2.20 6.23
CA HIS A 375 -12.48 -3.29 5.61
C HIS A 375 -11.74 -3.84 4.40
N ASN A 376 -11.70 -5.17 4.29
CA ASN A 376 -11.07 -5.85 3.15
C ASN A 376 -9.64 -5.36 2.87
N GLN A 377 -8.80 -5.25 3.89
CA GLN A 377 -7.40 -4.79 3.81
C GLN A 377 -7.24 -3.32 3.35
N SER A 378 -8.25 -2.49 3.56
CA SER A 378 -8.27 -1.09 3.12
C SER A 378 -8.90 -0.18 4.17
N TYR A 379 -8.43 1.06 4.22
CA TYR A 379 -9.12 2.13 4.93
C TYR A 379 -10.16 2.78 4.03
N SER A 380 -11.29 3.20 4.59
CA SER A 380 -12.28 3.97 3.87
C SER A 380 -12.86 5.10 4.72
N LYS A 381 -13.14 6.23 4.06
CA LYS A 381 -13.81 7.40 4.63
C LYS A 381 -14.39 8.27 3.52
N ASP A 382 -15.60 8.78 3.72
CA ASP A 382 -16.26 9.74 2.83
C ASP A 382 -16.24 9.34 1.33
N GLY A 383 -16.47 8.05 1.05
CA GLY A 383 -16.49 7.52 -0.32
C GLY A 383 -15.12 7.34 -0.97
N ALA A 384 -14.03 7.58 -0.23
CA ALA A 384 -12.67 7.28 -0.67
C ALA A 384 -12.17 5.97 -0.08
N ILE A 385 -11.24 5.33 -0.78
CA ILE A 385 -10.43 4.20 -0.30
C ILE A 385 -8.98 4.66 -0.15
N MET A 386 -8.32 4.15 0.87
CA MET A 386 -6.95 4.54 1.19
C MET A 386 -6.13 3.35 1.67
N HIS A 387 -4.86 3.36 1.30
CA HIS A 387 -3.84 2.46 1.81
C HIS A 387 -2.68 3.28 2.32
N GLN A 388 -2.26 3.01 3.54
CA GLN A 388 -1.16 3.71 4.21
C GLN A 388 -0.03 2.74 4.51
N GLY A 389 1.20 3.24 4.43
CA GLY A 389 2.40 2.50 4.78
C GLY A 389 3.31 3.31 5.69
N HIS A 390 4.11 2.61 6.47
CA HIS A 390 5.09 3.20 7.36
C HIS A 390 5.98 4.20 6.60
N SER A 391 6.41 5.26 7.26
CA SER A 391 7.29 6.31 6.74
C SER A 391 6.70 7.23 5.65
N GLY A 392 5.36 7.27 5.48
CA GLY A 392 4.73 8.25 4.58
C GLY A 392 4.34 7.70 3.21
N GLN A 393 4.26 6.38 3.07
CA GLN A 393 3.71 5.78 1.88
C GLN A 393 2.19 5.91 1.89
N MET A 394 1.59 6.32 0.79
CA MET A 394 0.14 6.42 0.67
C MET A 394 -0.32 6.18 -0.77
N LEU A 395 -1.45 5.52 -0.89
CA LEU A 395 -2.30 5.51 -2.07
C LEU A 395 -3.72 5.82 -1.63
N TRP A 396 -4.25 6.96 -2.05
CA TRP A 396 -5.61 7.39 -1.78
C TRP A 396 -6.38 7.58 -3.08
N VAL A 397 -7.60 7.07 -3.14
CA VAL A 397 -8.43 7.11 -4.35
C VAL A 397 -9.85 7.48 -4.00
N ARG A 398 -10.42 8.48 -4.70
CA ARG A 398 -11.85 8.80 -4.68
C ARG A 398 -12.44 8.54 -6.07
N PRO A 399 -13.19 7.45 -6.26
CA PRO A 399 -13.74 7.06 -7.55
C PRO A 399 -14.70 8.09 -8.17
N GLU A 400 -15.51 8.75 -7.34
CA GLU A 400 -16.50 9.73 -7.83
C GLU A 400 -15.87 10.91 -8.56
N SER A 401 -14.71 11.40 -8.07
CA SER A 401 -13.98 12.49 -8.69
C SER A 401 -12.86 12.03 -9.63
N GLY A 402 -12.63 10.71 -9.74
CA GLY A 402 -11.51 10.15 -10.47
C GLY A 402 -10.15 10.63 -9.96
N THR A 403 -10.08 10.96 -8.66
CA THR A 403 -8.85 11.51 -8.05
C THR A 403 -8.03 10.40 -7.41
N ILE A 404 -6.73 10.41 -7.69
CA ILE A 404 -5.72 9.53 -7.11
C ILE A 404 -4.62 10.42 -6.52
N VAL A 405 -4.23 10.14 -5.28
CA VAL A 405 -3.06 10.73 -4.64
C VAL A 405 -2.13 9.61 -4.23
N ALA A 406 -0.89 9.66 -4.66
CA ALA A 406 0.13 8.74 -4.20
C ALA A 406 1.33 9.50 -3.66
N THR A 407 1.89 9.02 -2.56
CA THR A 407 3.11 9.57 -1.95
C THR A 407 4.10 8.49 -1.60
N PHE A 408 5.37 8.84 -1.71
CA PHE A 408 6.47 8.12 -1.11
C PHE A 408 7.22 9.04 -0.14
N GLY A 409 7.64 8.50 0.98
CA GLY A 409 8.35 9.25 1.99
C GLY A 409 9.32 8.39 2.79
N SER A 410 10.19 9.04 3.55
CA SER A 410 11.11 8.40 4.48
C SER A 410 11.03 9.02 5.88
N THR A 411 9.82 9.44 6.27
CA THR A 411 9.57 10.07 7.57
C THR A 411 10.09 9.20 8.71
N THR A 412 10.90 9.80 9.56
CA THR A 412 11.37 9.21 10.80
C THR A 412 10.71 9.94 11.95
N THR A 413 9.82 9.30 12.69
CA THR A 413 9.36 9.87 13.95
C THR A 413 10.32 9.50 15.06
N PRO A 414 10.71 10.42 15.94
CA PRO A 414 11.60 10.12 17.07
C PRO A 414 11.05 9.03 17.99
N GLU A 415 9.74 8.85 18.03
CA GLU A 415 9.04 7.91 18.88
C GLU A 415 8.56 6.66 18.14
N GLY A 416 8.87 6.52 16.84
CA GLY A 416 8.46 5.38 16.02
C GLY A 416 6.95 5.21 15.86
N GLY A 417 6.18 6.21 16.25
CA GLY A 417 4.76 6.27 15.97
C GLY A 417 4.52 6.49 14.47
N HIS A 418 3.43 5.94 13.93
CA HIS A 418 2.96 6.37 12.63
C HIS A 418 2.70 7.88 12.67
N PRO A 419 3.22 8.68 11.73
CA PRO A 419 2.90 10.11 11.67
C PRO A 419 1.43 10.35 11.29
N TRP A 420 0.65 9.29 11.23
CA TRP A 420 -0.74 9.23 10.79
C TRP A 420 -1.70 8.77 11.87
#